data_0f5d4a5b2145fdd58a364a646e9f069f
#
_entry.id   0f5d4a5b2145fdd58a364a646e9f069f
#
_cell.length_a   1.000
_cell.length_b   1.000
_cell.length_c   1.000
_cell.angle_alpha   90.00
_cell.angle_beta   90.00
_cell.angle_gamma   90.00
#
_symmetry.space_group_name_H-M   'P 1'
#
loop_
_entity.id
_entity.type
_entity.pdbx_description
1 polymer ?
#
loop_
_entity_poly.entity_id
_entity_poly.type
_entity_poly.pdbx_seq_one_letter_code
_entity_poly.pdbx_strand_id
1 'polypeptide(L)'
;MNLKNIILIVVLFFGLQSFSQLYRFKTSSVSISSKLASGKWDKWSKDKEAKLVISLDSQKDRIIIYSEILQLFDIIEYIDEVVTPTDNTVSFVCKSNDGENCTISIITRKNQNNRMQLYINFDDLILNYNIENMKK
;
A
#
# COMPACT_ATOMS: atom_id res chain seq x y z
N MET A 1 -37.55 17.06 -16.50
CA MET A 1 -36.78 16.02 -15.76
C MET A 1 -37.51 15.73 -14.45
N ASN A 2 -37.70 14.45 -14.15
CA ASN A 2 -38.40 14.03 -12.97
C ASN A 2 -37.56 14.24 -11.71
N LEU A 3 -38.21 14.64 -10.59
CA LEU A 3 -37.54 14.85 -9.31
C LEU A 3 -36.74 13.62 -8.85
N LYS A 4 -37.29 12.42 -9.06
CA LYS A 4 -36.60 11.16 -8.71
C LYS A 4 -35.27 11.00 -9.43
N ASN A 5 -35.18 11.40 -10.69
CA ASN A 5 -33.93 11.30 -11.46
C ASN A 5 -32.89 12.30 -10.96
N ILE A 6 -33.29 13.48 -10.52
CA ILE A 6 -32.39 14.49 -9.95
C ILE A 6 -31.80 13.98 -8.65
N ILE A 7 -32.61 13.38 -7.77
CA ILE A 7 -32.16 12.84 -6.49
C ILE A 7 -31.15 11.70 -6.72
N LEU A 8 -31.44 10.81 -7.68
CA LEU A 8 -30.55 9.70 -8.02
C LEU A 8 -29.19 10.19 -8.50
N ILE A 9 -29.15 11.20 -9.36
CA ILE A 9 -27.90 11.78 -9.86
C ILE A 9 -27.07 12.38 -8.71
N VAL A 10 -27.70 13.09 -7.77
CA VAL A 10 -27.03 13.68 -6.62
C VAL A 10 -26.43 12.60 -5.73
N VAL A 11 -27.17 11.52 -5.46
CA VAL A 11 -26.68 10.40 -4.64
C VAL A 11 -25.46 9.73 -5.30
N LEU A 12 -25.51 9.50 -6.61
CA LEU A 12 -24.40 8.92 -7.36
C LEU A 12 -23.15 9.83 -7.30
N PHE A 13 -23.35 11.13 -7.43
CA PHE A 13 -22.24 12.10 -7.36
C PHE A 13 -21.55 12.07 -6.00
N PHE A 14 -22.30 12.08 -4.90
CA PHE A 14 -21.73 11.98 -3.56
C PHE A 14 -21.07 10.63 -3.31
N GLY A 15 -21.63 9.55 -3.83
CA GLY A 15 -21.03 8.22 -3.74
C GLY A 15 -19.67 8.16 -4.40
N LEU A 16 -19.49 8.77 -5.55
CA LEU A 16 -18.21 8.83 -6.24
C LEU A 16 -17.16 9.59 -5.45
N GLN A 17 -17.54 10.68 -4.77
CA GLN A 17 -16.61 11.45 -3.95
C GLN A 17 -16.10 10.67 -2.74
N SER A 18 -16.93 9.76 -2.17
CA SER A 18 -16.53 9.00 -0.99
C SER A 18 -15.46 7.94 -1.27
N PHE A 19 -15.19 7.60 -2.55
CA PHE A 19 -14.16 6.63 -2.92
C PHE A 19 -12.77 7.22 -3.10
N SER A 20 -12.65 8.56 -3.14
CA SER A 20 -11.37 9.24 -3.28
C SER A 20 -10.81 9.53 -1.89
N GLN A 21 -9.86 8.71 -1.43
CA GLN A 21 -9.31 8.83 -0.08
C GLN A 21 -7.80 8.92 -0.11
N LEU A 22 -7.27 9.69 0.85
CA LEU A 22 -5.86 9.78 1.14
C LEU A 22 -5.60 9.07 2.47
N TYR A 23 -4.79 8.02 2.42
CA TYR A 23 -4.38 7.29 3.61
C TYR A 23 -2.93 7.62 3.92
N ARG A 24 -2.63 7.80 5.20
CA ARG A 24 -1.26 8.05 5.65
C ARG A 24 -0.88 7.04 6.72
N PHE A 25 0.34 6.55 6.59
CA PHE A 25 0.92 5.59 7.54
C PHE A 25 2.27 6.10 7.99
N LYS A 26 2.63 5.77 9.23
CA LYS A 26 4.00 5.94 9.71
C LYS A 26 4.65 4.57 9.83
N THR A 27 5.94 4.50 9.53
CA THR A 27 6.71 3.28 9.69
C THR A 27 7.40 3.28 11.03
N SER A 28 7.70 2.09 11.56
CA SER A 28 8.53 1.91 12.75
C SER A 28 9.84 1.20 12.43
N SER A 29 9.80 0.25 11.49
CA SER A 29 10.96 -0.54 11.12
C SER A 29 10.87 -1.02 9.69
N VAL A 30 12.02 -1.45 9.16
CA VAL A 30 12.12 -2.06 7.83
C VAL A 30 13.03 -3.27 7.88
N SER A 31 12.68 -4.30 7.15
CA SER A 31 13.55 -5.45 6.87
C SER A 31 13.58 -5.71 5.37
N ILE A 32 14.63 -6.37 4.90
CA ILE A 32 14.89 -6.57 3.48
C ILE A 32 15.24 -8.04 3.24
N SER A 33 14.71 -8.60 2.15
CA SER A 33 15.12 -9.90 1.63
C SER A 33 15.53 -9.73 0.17
N SER A 34 16.65 -10.29 -0.20
CA SER A 34 17.21 -10.20 -1.57
C SER A 34 17.20 -11.56 -2.23
N LYS A 35 17.08 -11.57 -3.55
CA LYS A 35 17.16 -12.80 -4.33
C LYS A 35 18.63 -13.13 -4.58
N LEU A 36 19.02 -14.37 -4.25
CA LEU A 36 20.37 -14.88 -4.50
C LEU A 36 20.55 -15.23 -5.97
N ALA A 37 21.82 -15.37 -6.39
CA ALA A 37 22.17 -15.77 -7.76
C ALA A 37 21.54 -17.12 -8.13
N SER A 38 21.31 -17.99 -7.15
CA SER A 38 20.63 -19.29 -7.34
C SER A 38 19.14 -19.18 -7.62
N GLY A 39 18.54 -17.99 -7.50
CA GLY A 39 17.11 -17.76 -7.63
C GLY A 39 16.34 -17.92 -6.33
N LYS A 40 16.99 -18.35 -5.26
CA LYS A 40 16.36 -18.45 -3.94
C LYS A 40 16.42 -17.12 -3.22
N TRP A 41 15.43 -16.89 -2.34
CA TRP A 41 15.41 -15.71 -1.49
C TRP A 41 16.32 -15.88 -0.29
N ASP A 42 17.10 -14.86 0.02
CA ASP A 42 17.93 -14.81 1.21
C ASP A 42 17.07 -14.65 2.47
N LYS A 43 17.67 -14.86 3.62
CA LYS A 43 17.00 -14.61 4.90
C LYS A 43 16.63 -13.14 5.01
N TRP A 44 15.53 -12.86 5.71
CA TRP A 44 15.18 -11.49 6.06
C TRP A 44 16.27 -10.86 6.92
N SER A 45 16.64 -9.63 6.60
CA SER A 45 17.52 -8.85 7.46
C SER A 45 16.82 -8.60 8.80
N LYS A 46 17.61 -8.28 9.83
CA LYS A 46 17.07 -7.80 11.10
C LYS A 46 16.29 -6.52 10.86
N ASP A 47 15.21 -6.32 11.60
CA ASP A 47 14.46 -5.08 11.56
C ASP A 47 15.36 -3.91 11.95
N LYS A 48 15.41 -2.90 11.09
CA LYS A 48 16.09 -1.63 11.37
C LYS A 48 15.05 -0.57 11.64
N GLU A 49 15.32 0.30 12.59
CA GLU A 49 14.45 1.43 12.85
C GLU A 49 14.34 2.30 11.60
N ALA A 50 13.12 2.61 11.21
CA ALA A 50 12.84 3.47 10.07
C ALA A 50 11.56 4.25 10.36
N LYS A 51 11.69 5.55 10.55
CA LYS A 51 10.57 6.45 10.85
C LYS A 51 10.27 7.30 9.63
N LEU A 52 9.44 6.75 8.75
CA LEU A 52 9.04 7.39 7.50
C LEU A 52 7.54 7.58 7.47
N VAL A 53 7.07 8.44 6.60
CA VAL A 53 5.65 8.60 6.29
C VAL A 53 5.40 7.99 4.91
N ILE A 54 4.31 7.23 4.80
CA ILE A 54 3.85 6.67 3.54
C ILE A 54 2.45 7.20 3.28
N SER A 55 2.20 7.73 2.07
CA SER A 55 0.86 8.14 1.66
C SER A 55 0.36 7.26 0.53
N LEU A 56 -0.92 6.90 0.61
CA LEU A 56 -1.65 6.19 -0.44
C LEU A 56 -2.76 7.12 -0.90
N ASP A 57 -2.64 7.63 -2.11
CA ASP A 57 -3.58 8.58 -2.70
C ASP A 57 -4.34 7.90 -3.84
N SER A 58 -5.57 7.48 -3.57
CA SER A 58 -6.39 6.80 -4.57
C SER A 58 -6.95 7.76 -5.64
N GLN A 59 -6.99 9.06 -5.36
CA GLN A 59 -7.42 10.04 -6.34
C GLN A 59 -6.37 10.25 -7.43
N LYS A 60 -5.10 10.24 -7.05
CA LYS A 60 -3.97 10.42 -7.97
C LYS A 60 -3.33 9.09 -8.38
N ASP A 61 -3.85 7.97 -7.90
CA ASP A 61 -3.36 6.61 -8.18
C ASP A 61 -1.86 6.48 -7.91
N ARG A 62 -1.45 6.84 -6.69
CA ARG A 62 -0.02 6.77 -6.33
C ARG A 62 0.22 6.52 -4.86
N ILE A 63 1.36 5.89 -4.60
CA ILE A 63 1.91 5.70 -3.25
C ILE A 63 3.23 6.44 -3.17
N ILE A 64 3.43 7.22 -2.11
CA ILE A 64 4.66 7.98 -1.89
C ILE A 64 5.27 7.57 -0.55
N ILE A 65 6.55 7.23 -0.57
CA ILE A 65 7.34 7.02 0.65
C ILE A 65 8.26 8.22 0.81
N TYR A 66 8.06 8.96 1.90
CA TYR A 66 8.83 10.18 2.20
C TYR A 66 10.10 9.79 2.96
N SER A 67 11.10 9.34 2.22
CA SER A 67 12.46 9.09 2.68
C SER A 67 13.37 10.21 2.22
N GLU A 68 14.68 10.17 2.54
CA GLU A 68 15.62 11.20 2.08
C GLU A 68 15.52 11.41 0.57
N ILE A 69 15.44 10.31 -0.18
CA ILE A 69 15.11 10.35 -1.61
C ILE A 69 13.65 9.95 -1.74
N LEU A 70 12.83 10.85 -2.25
CA LEU A 70 11.41 10.61 -2.42
C LEU A 70 11.17 9.40 -3.33
N GLN A 71 10.42 8.40 -2.83
CA GLN A 71 10.03 7.23 -3.62
C GLN A 71 8.57 7.37 -4.02
N LEU A 72 8.32 7.39 -5.32
CA LEU A 72 6.99 7.52 -5.87
C LEU A 72 6.65 6.28 -6.68
N PHE A 73 5.46 5.74 -6.44
CA PHE A 73 4.94 4.56 -7.13
C PHE A 73 3.59 4.90 -7.75
N ASP A 74 3.51 4.81 -9.07
CA ASP A 74 2.24 4.94 -9.77
C ASP A 74 1.48 3.63 -9.68
N ILE A 75 0.22 3.68 -9.26
CA ILE A 75 -0.64 2.50 -9.18
C ILE A 75 -1.24 2.26 -10.56
N ILE A 76 -0.94 1.10 -11.13
CA ILE A 76 -1.42 0.69 -12.46
C ILE A 76 -2.69 -0.14 -12.32
N GLU A 77 -2.77 -0.95 -11.28
CA GLU A 77 -3.90 -1.84 -11.05
C GLU A 77 -4.17 -2.01 -9.56
N TYR A 78 -5.43 -1.94 -9.19
CA TYR A 78 -5.91 -2.26 -7.85
C TYR A 78 -6.35 -3.71 -7.84
N ILE A 79 -5.76 -4.52 -6.95
CA ILE A 79 -6.10 -5.94 -6.80
C ILE A 79 -7.19 -6.06 -5.74
N ASP A 80 -8.16 -6.93 -5.97
CA ASP A 80 -9.25 -7.16 -5.01
C ASP A 80 -8.69 -7.59 -3.66
N GLU A 81 -9.28 -7.07 -2.58
CA GLU A 81 -8.90 -7.43 -1.22
C GLU A 81 -9.09 -8.92 -0.97
N VAL A 82 -8.08 -9.56 -0.37
CA VAL A 82 -8.15 -10.95 0.06
C VAL A 82 -8.32 -10.98 1.56
N VAL A 83 -9.44 -11.56 2.01
CA VAL A 83 -9.76 -11.69 3.44
C VAL A 83 -9.66 -13.17 3.82
N THR A 84 -8.81 -13.45 4.81
CA THR A 84 -8.71 -14.78 5.40
C THR A 84 -9.03 -14.68 6.90
N PRO A 85 -9.20 -15.81 7.63
CA PRO A 85 -9.40 -15.75 9.08
C PRO A 85 -8.27 -15.05 9.84
N THR A 86 -7.04 -15.07 9.31
CA THR A 86 -5.85 -14.50 9.97
C THR A 86 -5.41 -13.17 9.41
N ASP A 87 -5.68 -12.88 8.14
CA ASP A 87 -5.11 -11.72 7.46
C ASP A 87 -6.10 -11.06 6.49
N ASN A 88 -6.02 -9.75 6.40
CA ASN A 88 -6.57 -8.98 5.29
C ASN A 88 -5.41 -8.45 4.45
N THR A 89 -5.46 -8.62 3.14
CA THR A 89 -4.40 -8.17 2.23
C THR A 89 -4.99 -7.31 1.13
N VAL A 90 -4.47 -6.09 1.00
CA VAL A 90 -4.78 -5.18 -0.10
C VAL A 90 -3.51 -5.01 -0.92
N SER A 91 -3.61 -5.19 -2.24
CA SER A 91 -2.43 -5.16 -3.11
C SER A 91 -2.62 -4.23 -4.29
N PHE A 92 -1.52 -3.69 -4.78
CA PHE A 92 -1.47 -2.75 -5.88
C PHE A 92 -0.33 -3.13 -6.83
N VAL A 93 -0.61 -3.24 -8.12
CA VAL A 93 0.43 -3.35 -9.14
C VAL A 93 0.93 -1.94 -9.42
N CYS A 94 2.23 -1.71 -9.28
CA CYS A 94 2.81 -0.39 -9.32
C CYS A 94 4.01 -0.32 -10.26
N LYS A 95 4.36 0.92 -10.62
CA LYS A 95 5.58 1.24 -11.32
C LYS A 95 6.29 2.37 -10.57
N SER A 96 7.55 2.15 -10.21
CA SER A 96 8.32 3.15 -9.50
C SER A 96 8.71 4.32 -10.41
N ASN A 97 9.14 5.44 -9.82
CA ASN A 97 9.63 6.58 -10.59
C ASN A 97 10.92 6.28 -11.36
N ASP A 98 11.61 5.18 -11.02
CA ASP A 98 12.77 4.67 -11.78
C ASP A 98 12.36 3.72 -12.92
N GLY A 99 11.06 3.49 -13.09
CA GLY A 99 10.54 2.62 -14.14
C GLY A 99 10.48 1.14 -13.80
N GLU A 100 10.75 0.75 -12.55
CA GLU A 100 10.69 -0.64 -12.12
C GLU A 100 9.26 -1.05 -11.78
N ASN A 101 8.88 -2.24 -12.20
CA ASN A 101 7.60 -2.84 -11.84
C ASN A 101 7.70 -3.47 -10.46
N CYS A 102 6.66 -3.31 -9.66
CA CYS A 102 6.58 -3.94 -8.34
C CYS A 102 5.13 -4.14 -7.93
N THR A 103 4.93 -4.95 -6.89
CA THR A 103 3.63 -5.09 -6.24
C THR A 103 3.77 -4.60 -4.80
N ILE A 104 2.89 -3.69 -4.39
CA ILE A 104 2.85 -3.21 -3.01
C ILE A 104 1.64 -3.85 -2.34
N SER A 105 1.85 -4.48 -1.19
CA SER A 105 0.79 -5.13 -0.42
C SER A 105 0.76 -4.60 0.99
N ILE A 106 -0.45 -4.30 1.48
CA ILE A 106 -0.68 -3.93 2.87
C ILE A 106 -1.41 -5.08 3.53
N ILE A 107 -0.78 -5.70 4.53
CA ILE A 107 -1.31 -6.85 5.23
C ILE A 107 -1.65 -6.47 6.66
N THR A 108 -2.90 -6.74 7.07
CA THR A 108 -3.34 -6.59 8.45
C THR A 108 -3.40 -7.96 9.09
N ARG A 109 -2.59 -8.19 10.13
CA ARG A 109 -2.52 -9.46 10.87
C ARG A 109 -3.55 -9.43 11.99
N LYS A 110 -4.72 -10.01 11.77
CA LYS A 110 -5.85 -9.99 12.71
C LYS A 110 -5.53 -10.64 14.06
N ASN A 111 -4.76 -11.72 14.05
CA ASN A 111 -4.38 -12.46 15.26
C ASN A 111 -3.14 -11.90 15.95
N GLN A 112 -2.63 -10.76 15.51
CA GLN A 112 -1.48 -10.06 16.08
C GLN A 112 -1.87 -8.62 16.42
N ASN A 113 -3.03 -8.42 17.03
CA ASN A 113 -3.58 -7.10 17.41
C ASN A 113 -3.70 -6.16 16.21
N ASN A 114 -4.08 -6.69 15.04
CA ASN A 114 -4.21 -5.93 13.80
C ASN A 114 -2.90 -5.25 13.39
N ARG A 115 -1.78 -5.92 13.61
CA ARG A 115 -0.47 -5.41 13.18
C ARG A 115 -0.45 -5.28 11.67
N MET A 116 -0.04 -4.11 11.19
CA MET A 116 0.00 -3.83 9.76
C MET A 116 1.42 -3.85 9.24
N GLN A 117 1.59 -4.42 8.04
CA GLN A 117 2.85 -4.47 7.34
C GLN A 117 2.64 -4.06 5.89
N LEU A 118 3.61 -3.33 5.34
CA LEU A 118 3.62 -2.96 3.93
C LEU A 118 4.81 -3.62 3.27
N TYR A 119 4.55 -4.44 2.24
CA TYR A 119 5.55 -5.12 1.45
C TYR A 119 5.69 -4.44 0.10
N ILE A 120 6.93 -4.22 -0.34
CA ILE A 120 7.22 -3.80 -1.70
C ILE A 120 7.98 -4.94 -2.35
N ASN A 121 7.33 -5.60 -3.31
CA ASN A 121 7.87 -6.79 -3.98
C ASN A 121 8.39 -6.40 -5.37
N PHE A 122 9.70 -6.27 -5.49
CA PHE A 122 10.41 -6.18 -6.77
C PHE A 122 10.80 -7.59 -7.22
N ASP A 123 11.34 -7.73 -8.43
CA ASP A 123 11.74 -9.03 -8.95
C ASP A 123 12.86 -9.69 -8.11
N ASP A 124 13.78 -8.89 -7.57
CA ASP A 124 14.98 -9.37 -6.88
C ASP A 124 15.12 -8.86 -5.45
N LEU A 125 14.16 -8.11 -4.97
CA LEU A 125 14.22 -7.45 -3.66
C LEU A 125 12.82 -7.31 -3.08
N ILE A 126 12.67 -7.63 -1.79
CA ILE A 126 11.43 -7.38 -1.06
C ILE A 126 11.76 -6.52 0.16
N LEU A 127 11.02 -5.43 0.31
CA LEU A 127 11.08 -4.57 1.49
C LEU A 127 9.82 -4.83 2.33
N ASN A 128 10.00 -4.92 3.64
CA ASN A 128 8.88 -5.07 4.57
C ASN A 128 8.97 -3.98 5.64
N TYR A 129 8.00 -3.08 5.63
CA TYR A 129 7.85 -2.04 6.64
C TYR A 129 6.78 -2.44 7.64
N ASN A 130 7.06 -2.30 8.93
CA ASN A 130 6.01 -2.30 9.93
C ASN A 130 5.40 -0.90 9.96
N ILE A 131 4.09 -0.82 9.82
CA ILE A 131 3.38 0.45 9.66
C ILE A 131 2.24 0.58 10.66
N GLU A 132 1.82 1.82 10.88
CA GLU A 132 0.64 2.18 11.67
C GLU A 132 -0.11 3.29 10.94
N ASN A 133 -1.43 3.30 11.11
CA ASN A 133 -2.24 4.41 10.63
C ASN A 133 -1.83 5.70 11.37
N MET A 134 -1.67 6.77 10.62
CA MET A 134 -1.46 8.09 11.23
C MET A 134 -2.81 8.65 11.67
N LYS A 135 -2.85 9.14 12.88
CA LYS A 135 -4.01 9.87 13.37
C LYS A 135 -4.05 11.25 12.70
N LYS A 136 -5.23 11.62 12.31
CA LYS A 136 -5.47 12.97 11.76
C LYS A 136 -5.32 14.01 12.86
#